data_37101efb45cc1dba2f78f45bf450b902
#
_entry.id   37101efb45cc1dba2f78f45bf450b902
#
_cell.length_a   1.000
_cell.length_b   1.000
_cell.length_c   1.000
_cell.angle_alpha   90.00
_cell.angle_beta   90.00
_cell.angle_gamma   90.00
#
_symmetry.space_group_name_H-M   'P 1'
#
loop_
_entity.id
_entity.type
_entity.pdbx_description
1 polymer ?
#
loop_
_entity_poly.entity_id
_entity_poly.type
_entity_poly.pdbx_seq_one_letter_code
_entity_poly.pdbx_strand_id
1 'polypeptide(L)'
;MSYDYLVKSLQKQLTDWQATSGEETVGEVIEVGDGIAKIAGLADVMASEMLEFETKDGDKIYGVALNLEEYAVGAIILGDFEALREGDKVRSTKRILEVPVGEAVVGRVVDPLGQALDGKGKIESKEHYPVEKIAPGVIARQSVNSPVETGIKVIDSIIPIGKGQRELIIGDRQTGKTALAI
;
A
#
# COMPACT_ATOMS: atom_id res chain seq x y z
N MET A 1 51.21 -27.93 -2.71
CA MET A 1 50.15 -27.28 -1.92
C MET A 1 49.37 -28.39 -1.22
N SER A 2 49.35 -28.36 0.10
CA SER A 2 48.79 -29.45 0.90
C SER A 2 47.26 -29.46 0.82
N TYR A 3 46.69 -30.65 0.64
CA TYR A 3 45.21 -30.88 0.67
C TYR A 3 44.55 -30.31 1.93
N ASP A 4 45.27 -30.32 3.05
CA ASP A 4 44.76 -29.74 4.33
C ASP A 4 44.51 -28.24 4.28
N TYR A 5 45.22 -27.47 3.48
CA TYR A 5 45.00 -26.03 3.33
C TYR A 5 43.69 -25.74 2.59
N LEU A 6 43.40 -26.51 1.53
CA LEU A 6 42.18 -26.38 0.74
C LEU A 6 40.94 -26.77 1.58
N VAL A 7 41.04 -27.85 2.33
CA VAL A 7 39.94 -28.31 3.21
C VAL A 7 39.66 -27.29 4.32
N LYS A 8 40.67 -26.73 4.96
CA LYS A 8 40.50 -25.69 5.97
C LYS A 8 39.96 -24.38 5.41
N SER A 9 40.38 -23.99 4.20
CA SER A 9 39.84 -22.77 3.54
C SER A 9 38.38 -22.95 3.14
N LEU A 10 38.01 -24.12 2.64
CA LEU A 10 36.59 -24.41 2.31
C LEU A 10 35.71 -24.53 3.56
N GLN A 11 36.24 -25.16 4.64
CA GLN A 11 35.51 -25.19 5.91
C GLN A 11 35.31 -23.79 6.48
N LYS A 12 36.28 -22.90 6.40
CA LYS A 12 36.14 -21.51 6.83
C LYS A 12 35.11 -20.75 5.98
N GLN A 13 35.14 -20.90 4.66
CA GLN A 13 34.16 -20.29 3.77
C GLN A 13 32.75 -20.85 4.01
N LEU A 14 32.60 -22.14 4.33
CA LEU A 14 31.29 -22.71 4.68
C LEU A 14 30.81 -22.29 6.07
N THR A 15 31.70 -22.02 7.00
CA THR A 15 31.31 -21.51 8.35
C THR A 15 30.98 -20.03 8.32
N ASP A 16 31.65 -19.24 7.45
CA ASP A 16 31.38 -17.83 7.24
C ASP A 16 30.19 -17.60 6.26
N TRP A 17 29.77 -18.66 5.57
CA TRP A 17 28.57 -18.64 4.72
C TRP A 17 27.33 -18.79 5.61
N GLN A 18 26.92 -17.69 6.21
CA GLN A 18 25.55 -17.54 6.71
C GLN A 18 24.67 -17.47 5.47
N ALA A 19 23.91 -18.53 5.22
CA ALA A 19 22.77 -18.44 4.34
C ALA A 19 21.86 -17.34 4.89
N THR A 20 21.92 -16.16 4.30
CA THR A 20 20.84 -15.19 4.39
C THR A 20 19.69 -15.76 3.56
N SER A 21 19.14 -16.86 4.07
CA SER A 21 17.87 -17.40 3.59
C SER A 21 16.73 -16.61 4.23
N GLY A 22 16.63 -15.32 3.88
CA GLY A 22 15.32 -14.77 3.65
C GLY A 22 14.90 -15.44 2.33
N GLU A 23 13.94 -16.34 2.36
CA GLU A 23 13.29 -16.83 1.15
C GLU A 23 12.61 -15.63 0.50
N GLU A 24 13.36 -14.87 -0.30
CA GLU A 24 12.78 -13.89 -1.19
C GLU A 24 12.04 -14.67 -2.27
N THR A 25 10.73 -14.71 -2.18
CA THR A 25 9.91 -15.28 -3.24
C THR A 25 9.98 -14.31 -4.41
N VAL A 26 10.75 -14.66 -5.43
CA VAL A 26 10.94 -13.87 -6.65
C VAL A 26 10.12 -14.50 -7.75
N GLY A 27 9.26 -13.69 -8.36
CA GLY A 27 8.52 -14.02 -9.56
C GLY A 27 9.03 -13.26 -10.78
N GLU A 28 8.45 -13.56 -11.93
CA GLU A 28 8.74 -12.92 -13.21
C GLU A 28 7.44 -12.47 -13.87
N VAL A 29 7.46 -11.27 -14.44
CA VAL A 29 6.33 -10.72 -15.19
C VAL A 29 6.19 -11.47 -16.50
N ILE A 30 5.05 -12.12 -16.72
CA ILE A 30 4.74 -12.86 -17.97
C ILE A 30 3.88 -12.06 -18.95
N GLU A 31 3.11 -11.09 -18.46
CA GLU A 31 2.24 -10.25 -19.27
C GLU A 31 2.03 -8.91 -18.57
N VAL A 32 2.08 -7.80 -19.31
CA VAL A 32 1.75 -6.45 -18.83
C VAL A 32 0.80 -5.78 -19.78
N GLY A 33 -0.26 -5.17 -19.26
CA GLY A 33 -1.19 -4.37 -20.06
C GLY A 33 -2.16 -3.58 -19.17
N ASP A 34 -2.45 -2.35 -19.58
CA ASP A 34 -3.46 -1.48 -18.95
C ASP A 34 -3.34 -1.33 -17.42
N GLY A 35 -2.09 -1.29 -16.90
CA GLY A 35 -1.84 -1.17 -15.47
C GLY A 35 -1.99 -2.46 -14.68
N ILE A 36 -2.13 -3.60 -15.36
CA ILE A 36 -2.19 -4.94 -14.77
C ILE A 36 -0.96 -5.74 -15.19
N ALA A 37 -0.37 -6.47 -14.27
CA ALA A 37 0.67 -7.44 -14.56
C ALA A 37 0.23 -8.84 -14.14
N LYS A 38 0.55 -9.84 -14.99
CA LYS A 38 0.52 -11.26 -14.62
C LYS A 38 1.94 -11.72 -14.30
N ILE A 39 2.08 -12.42 -13.20
CA ILE A 39 3.36 -12.78 -12.61
C ILE A 39 3.38 -14.29 -12.38
N ALA A 40 4.44 -14.96 -12.81
CA ALA A 40 4.69 -16.36 -12.50
C ALA A 40 5.67 -16.49 -11.32
N GLY A 41 5.65 -17.61 -10.61
CA GLY A 41 6.65 -17.97 -9.59
C GLY A 41 6.41 -17.41 -8.19
N LEU A 42 5.29 -16.72 -7.94
CA LEU A 42 4.91 -16.21 -6.62
C LEU A 42 3.89 -17.12 -5.92
N ALA A 43 4.30 -18.34 -5.54
CA ALA A 43 3.39 -19.36 -4.99
C ALA A 43 2.79 -18.99 -3.61
N ASP A 44 3.51 -18.22 -2.79
CA ASP A 44 3.15 -17.94 -1.40
C ASP A 44 2.66 -16.51 -1.16
N VAL A 45 2.24 -15.82 -2.23
CA VAL A 45 1.73 -14.44 -2.13
C VAL A 45 0.33 -14.42 -1.56
N MET A 46 0.09 -13.47 -0.66
CA MET A 46 -1.23 -13.23 -0.08
C MET A 46 -2.07 -12.29 -0.95
N ALA A 47 -3.39 -12.44 -0.89
CA ALA A 47 -4.28 -11.44 -1.48
C ALA A 47 -4.08 -10.07 -0.82
N SER A 48 -4.08 -9.00 -1.61
CA SER A 48 -3.77 -7.63 -1.20
C SER A 48 -2.34 -7.42 -0.71
N GLU A 49 -1.42 -8.34 -0.98
CA GLU A 49 -0.01 -8.17 -0.69
C GLU A 49 0.63 -7.16 -1.64
N MET A 50 1.48 -6.32 -1.09
CA MET A 50 2.27 -5.37 -1.86
C MET A 50 3.46 -6.08 -2.51
N LEU A 51 3.62 -5.90 -3.80
CA LEU A 51 4.69 -6.45 -4.62
C LEU A 51 5.63 -5.34 -5.07
N GLU A 52 6.92 -5.63 -5.10
CA GLU A 52 7.95 -4.74 -5.62
C GLU A 52 8.43 -5.27 -6.97
N PHE A 53 8.23 -4.48 -8.01
CA PHE A 53 8.71 -4.74 -9.37
C PHE A 53 10.04 -4.03 -9.58
N GLU A 54 11.01 -4.74 -10.10
CA GLU A 54 12.32 -4.20 -10.46
C GLU A 54 12.42 -4.13 -11.98
N THR A 55 12.44 -2.91 -12.52
CA THR A 55 12.59 -2.69 -13.96
C THR A 55 14.02 -2.94 -14.40
N LYS A 56 14.24 -3.12 -15.69
CA LYS A 56 15.60 -3.28 -16.26
C LYS A 56 16.52 -2.08 -16.03
N ASP A 57 15.93 -0.91 -15.85
CA ASP A 57 16.65 0.34 -15.56
C ASP A 57 16.99 0.48 -14.05
N GLY A 58 16.53 -0.44 -13.22
CA GLY A 58 16.77 -0.47 -11.78
C GLY A 58 15.76 0.35 -10.96
N ASP A 59 14.72 0.85 -11.59
CA ASP A 59 13.65 1.55 -10.90
C ASP A 59 12.72 0.56 -10.20
N LYS A 60 12.20 0.97 -9.04
CA LYS A 60 11.26 0.18 -8.24
C LYS A 60 9.86 0.72 -8.43
N ILE A 61 8.95 -0.15 -8.85
CA ILE A 61 7.53 0.12 -8.98
C ILE A 61 6.79 -0.80 -8.01
N TYR A 62 5.73 -0.31 -7.42
CA TYR A 62 4.91 -1.11 -6.50
C TYR A 62 3.61 -1.52 -7.17
N GLY A 63 3.11 -2.66 -6.74
CA GLY A 63 1.79 -3.15 -7.13
C GLY A 63 1.15 -3.95 -6.02
N VAL A 64 -0.09 -4.36 -6.24
CA VAL A 64 -0.88 -5.14 -5.27
C VAL A 64 -1.40 -6.40 -5.93
N ALA A 65 -1.14 -7.54 -5.31
CA ALA A 65 -1.68 -8.83 -5.72
C ALA A 65 -3.19 -8.88 -5.48
N LEU A 66 -3.98 -9.10 -6.52
CA LEU A 66 -5.45 -9.20 -6.42
C LEU A 66 -5.96 -10.58 -6.76
N ASN A 67 -5.54 -11.12 -7.89
CA ASN A 67 -5.98 -12.43 -8.37
C ASN A 67 -4.87 -13.45 -8.13
N LEU A 68 -5.19 -14.45 -7.33
CA LEU A 68 -4.29 -15.58 -7.08
C LEU A 68 -4.83 -16.77 -7.88
N GLU A 69 -4.19 -17.06 -9.01
CA GLU A 69 -4.48 -18.19 -9.87
C GLU A 69 -3.50 -19.33 -9.56
N GLU A 70 -3.77 -20.52 -10.06
CA GLU A 70 -2.96 -21.72 -9.80
C GLU A 70 -1.50 -21.57 -10.29
N TYR A 71 -1.30 -20.86 -11.42
CA TYR A 71 0.02 -20.71 -12.05
C TYR A 71 0.49 -19.25 -12.20
N ALA A 72 -0.35 -18.30 -11.84
CA ALA A 72 -0.03 -16.89 -11.99
C ALA A 72 -0.69 -16.04 -10.91
N VAL A 73 -0.09 -14.90 -10.65
CA VAL A 73 -0.64 -13.85 -9.78
C VAL A 73 -0.96 -12.63 -10.62
N GLY A 74 -2.22 -12.20 -10.61
CA GLY A 74 -2.63 -10.94 -11.21
C GLY A 74 -2.44 -9.79 -10.21
N ALA A 75 -1.66 -8.79 -10.60
CA ALA A 75 -1.40 -7.61 -9.78
C ALA A 75 -1.79 -6.32 -10.49
N ILE A 76 -2.32 -5.35 -9.73
CA ILE A 76 -2.48 -3.97 -10.18
C ILE A 76 -1.18 -3.21 -9.90
N ILE A 77 -0.71 -2.45 -10.88
CA ILE A 77 0.50 -1.63 -10.75
C ILE A 77 0.13 -0.26 -10.20
N LEU A 78 0.82 0.16 -9.14
CA LEU A 78 0.64 1.44 -8.46
C LEU A 78 1.77 2.41 -8.84
N GLY A 79 1.78 2.85 -10.08
CA GLY A 79 2.82 3.73 -10.60
C GLY A 79 2.87 3.74 -12.12
N ASP A 80 4.02 4.10 -12.66
CA ASP A 80 4.25 4.11 -14.11
C ASP A 80 4.43 2.69 -14.64
N PHE A 81 3.33 2.13 -15.16
CA PHE A 81 3.33 0.78 -15.72
C PHE A 81 3.98 0.71 -17.11
N GLU A 82 4.18 1.83 -17.79
CA GLU A 82 4.83 1.86 -19.11
C GLU A 82 6.32 1.46 -19.03
N ALA A 83 6.92 1.63 -17.85
CA ALA A 83 8.30 1.23 -17.60
C ALA A 83 8.47 -0.29 -17.39
N LEU A 84 7.39 -1.01 -17.06
CA LEU A 84 7.40 -2.45 -16.82
C LEU A 84 7.34 -3.25 -18.12
N ARG A 85 8.08 -4.34 -18.16
CA ARG A 85 8.15 -5.25 -19.32
C ARG A 85 8.07 -6.71 -18.89
N GLU A 86 7.72 -7.55 -19.83
CA GLU A 86 7.84 -8.99 -19.68
C GLU A 86 9.29 -9.38 -19.37
N GLY A 87 9.47 -10.29 -18.40
CA GLY A 87 10.75 -10.72 -17.89
C GLY A 87 11.32 -9.88 -16.76
N ASP A 88 10.63 -8.82 -16.32
CA ASP A 88 11.04 -8.06 -15.13
C ASP A 88 10.80 -8.86 -13.86
N LYS A 89 11.65 -8.65 -12.86
CA LYS A 89 11.58 -9.37 -11.59
C LYS A 89 10.56 -8.74 -10.66
N VAL A 90 9.86 -9.60 -9.94
CA VAL A 90 8.87 -9.19 -8.94
C VAL A 90 9.20 -9.86 -7.61
N ARG A 91 9.26 -9.09 -6.54
CA ARG A 91 9.51 -9.58 -5.19
C ARG A 91 8.27 -9.45 -4.32
N SER A 92 7.98 -10.51 -3.58
CA SER A 92 7.00 -10.49 -2.51
C SER A 92 7.55 -9.68 -1.33
N THR A 93 6.76 -8.71 -0.85
CA THR A 93 7.15 -7.91 0.33
C THR A 93 6.71 -8.53 1.64
N LYS A 94 5.85 -9.56 1.61
CA LYS A 94 5.20 -10.17 2.78
C LYS A 94 4.36 -9.17 3.60
N ARG A 95 3.99 -8.05 3.02
CA ARG A 95 3.22 -6.97 3.63
C ARG A 95 1.99 -6.68 2.79
N ILE A 96 0.85 -6.54 3.43
CA ILE A 96 -0.36 -6.04 2.76
C ILE A 96 -0.19 -4.55 2.43
N LEU A 97 -1.02 -4.05 1.52
CA LEU A 97 -1.01 -2.63 1.18
C LEU A 97 -1.31 -1.79 2.43
N GLU A 98 -0.31 -1.05 2.89
CA GLU A 98 -0.36 -0.23 4.09
C GLU A 98 0.31 1.11 3.88
N VAL A 99 -0.06 2.09 4.70
CA VAL A 99 0.49 3.46 4.66
C VAL A 99 1.06 3.85 6.01
N PRO A 100 2.10 4.68 6.04
CA PRO A 100 2.62 5.23 7.28
C PRO A 100 1.57 6.13 7.95
N VAL A 101 1.47 6.05 9.26
CA VAL A 101 0.56 6.85 10.08
C VAL A 101 1.27 7.46 11.29
N GLY A 102 0.57 8.31 12.04
CA GLY A 102 1.10 8.94 13.24
C GLY A 102 1.61 10.36 13.01
N GLU A 103 2.28 10.93 14.01
CA GLU A 103 2.75 12.31 14.02
C GLU A 103 3.72 12.65 12.87
N ALA A 104 4.45 11.67 12.35
CA ALA A 104 5.42 11.86 11.28
C ALA A 104 4.77 12.31 9.95
N VAL A 105 3.48 12.05 9.75
CA VAL A 105 2.74 12.41 8.52
C VAL A 105 1.96 13.72 8.67
N VAL A 106 1.89 14.28 9.87
CA VAL A 106 1.15 15.53 10.12
C VAL A 106 1.82 16.70 9.41
N GLY A 107 1.05 17.44 8.60
CA GLY A 107 1.55 18.57 7.81
C GLY A 107 2.46 18.19 6.63
N ARG A 108 2.44 16.92 6.22
CA ARG A 108 3.16 16.40 5.05
C ARG A 108 2.21 16.20 3.87
N VAL A 109 2.74 16.29 2.66
CA VAL A 109 2.04 15.93 1.43
C VAL A 109 2.62 14.62 0.94
N VAL A 110 1.77 13.62 0.80
CA VAL A 110 2.17 12.25 0.45
C VAL A 110 1.33 11.72 -0.72
N ASP A 111 1.89 10.76 -1.42
CA ASP A 111 1.15 9.96 -2.39
C ASP A 111 0.29 8.88 -1.70
N PRO A 112 -0.52 8.12 -2.45
CA PRO A 112 -1.35 7.04 -1.87
C PRO A 112 -0.55 5.90 -1.20
N LEU A 113 0.75 5.78 -1.47
CA LEU A 113 1.66 4.82 -0.82
C LEU A 113 2.38 5.39 0.40
N GLY A 114 2.11 6.67 0.73
CA GLY A 114 2.74 7.38 1.85
C GLY A 114 4.14 7.91 1.53
N GLN A 115 4.51 7.98 0.25
CA GLN A 115 5.78 8.60 -0.15
C GLN A 115 5.65 10.12 -0.14
N ALA A 116 6.69 10.80 0.34
CA ALA A 116 6.67 12.26 0.46
C ALA A 116 6.76 12.94 -0.91
N LEU A 117 5.80 13.82 -1.21
CA LEU A 117 5.76 14.66 -2.41
C LEU A 117 6.16 16.12 -2.13
N ASP A 118 6.32 16.50 -0.88
CA ASP A 118 6.54 17.88 -0.42
C ASP A 118 8.00 18.34 -0.41
N GLY A 119 8.92 17.50 -0.87
CA GLY A 119 10.35 17.81 -0.88
C GLY A 119 11.03 17.90 0.50
N LYS A 120 10.32 17.57 1.59
CA LYS A 120 10.82 17.64 2.96
C LYS A 120 11.55 16.37 3.44
N GLY A 121 11.94 15.51 2.51
CA GLY A 121 12.63 14.24 2.80
C GLY A 121 11.68 13.08 3.16
N LYS A 122 12.26 11.92 3.41
CA LYS A 122 11.51 10.69 3.73
C LYS A 122 10.72 10.83 5.03
N ILE A 123 9.59 10.14 5.09
CA ILE A 123 8.75 10.03 6.29
C ILE A 123 9.20 8.78 7.05
N GLU A 124 9.75 8.97 8.23
CA GLU A 124 10.12 7.88 9.14
C GLU A 124 8.99 7.65 10.13
N SER A 125 8.04 6.82 9.76
CA SER A 125 6.98 6.36 10.65
C SER A 125 7.29 4.97 11.18
N LYS A 126 7.02 4.75 12.46
CA LYS A 126 7.11 3.43 13.10
C LYS A 126 5.81 2.64 12.96
N GLU A 127 4.71 3.31 12.69
CA GLU A 127 3.37 2.75 12.63
C GLU A 127 2.85 2.77 11.20
N HIS A 128 2.26 1.66 10.78
CA HIS A 128 1.63 1.51 9.48
C HIS A 128 0.22 0.97 9.66
N TYR A 129 -0.72 1.46 8.87
CA TYR A 129 -2.09 0.97 8.87
C TYR A 129 -2.43 0.41 7.49
N PRO A 130 -3.13 -0.73 7.45
CA PRO A 130 -3.64 -1.25 6.18
C PRO A 130 -4.60 -0.24 5.55
N VAL A 131 -4.46 -0.06 4.23
CA VAL A 131 -5.33 0.84 3.46
C VAL A 131 -6.78 0.35 3.51
N GLU A 132 -6.96 -0.97 3.37
CA GLU A 132 -8.26 -1.61 3.53
C GLU A 132 -8.44 -2.07 4.98
N LYS A 133 -9.19 -1.28 5.76
CA LYS A 133 -9.52 -1.59 7.13
C LYS A 133 -11.03 -1.79 7.29
N ILE A 134 -11.43 -2.87 7.91
CA ILE A 134 -12.83 -3.12 8.24
C ILE A 134 -13.32 -2.02 9.19
N ALA A 135 -14.36 -1.29 8.76
CA ALA A 135 -14.97 -0.25 9.60
C ALA A 135 -15.59 -0.85 10.87
N PRO A 136 -15.52 -0.13 12.02
CA PRO A 136 -16.16 -0.58 13.24
C PRO A 136 -17.66 -0.83 13.02
N GLY A 137 -18.14 -1.98 13.48
CA GLY A 137 -19.56 -2.33 13.43
C GLY A 137 -20.40 -1.45 14.35
N VAL A 138 -21.74 -1.58 14.24
CA VAL A 138 -22.72 -0.76 14.98
C VAL A 138 -22.49 -0.84 16.51
N ILE A 139 -22.13 -2.00 17.02
CA ILE A 139 -21.92 -2.22 18.47
C ILE A 139 -20.68 -1.46 18.98
N ALA A 140 -19.63 -1.36 18.15
CA ALA A 140 -18.38 -0.70 18.53
C ALA A 140 -18.41 0.83 18.33
N ARG A 141 -19.45 1.36 17.69
CA ARG A 141 -19.60 2.80 17.47
C ARG A 141 -20.33 3.46 18.62
N GLN A 142 -19.80 4.60 19.07
CA GLN A 142 -20.50 5.45 19.99
C GLN A 142 -21.73 6.09 19.29
N SER A 143 -22.84 6.20 20.02
CA SER A 143 -24.01 6.93 19.54
C SER A 143 -23.68 8.41 19.28
N VAL A 144 -24.30 9.00 18.27
CA VAL A 144 -24.16 10.42 17.97
C VAL A 144 -24.77 11.24 19.09
N ASN A 145 -23.96 11.98 19.84
CA ASN A 145 -24.34 12.72 21.03
C ASN A 145 -23.79 14.16 21.07
N SER A 146 -23.05 14.56 20.06
CA SER A 146 -22.42 15.89 19.99
C SER A 146 -22.79 16.58 18.68
N PRO A 147 -23.32 17.81 18.68
CA PRO A 147 -23.65 18.53 17.46
C PRO A 147 -22.39 19.04 16.74
N VAL A 148 -22.51 19.17 15.42
CA VAL A 148 -21.56 19.90 14.58
C VAL A 148 -22.05 21.36 14.52
N GLU A 149 -21.22 22.29 14.93
CA GLU A 149 -21.48 23.71 14.78
C GLU A 149 -21.08 24.15 13.36
N THR A 150 -22.06 24.23 12.45
CA THR A 150 -21.83 24.60 11.04
C THR A 150 -21.71 26.10 10.84
N GLY A 151 -22.20 26.92 11.77
CA GLY A 151 -22.34 28.38 11.65
C GLY A 151 -23.49 28.81 10.74
N ILE A 152 -24.21 27.87 10.16
CA ILE A 152 -25.38 28.16 9.31
C ILE A 152 -26.61 28.10 10.18
N LYS A 153 -27.20 29.26 10.46
CA LYS A 153 -28.34 29.43 11.40
C LYS A 153 -29.47 28.42 11.17
N VAL A 154 -29.82 28.18 9.93
CA VAL A 154 -30.95 27.28 9.57
C VAL A 154 -30.62 25.84 9.95
N ILE A 155 -29.39 25.40 9.69
CA ILE A 155 -28.96 24.04 10.03
C ILE A 155 -28.86 23.89 11.53
N ASP A 156 -28.12 24.76 12.18
CA ASP A 156 -27.82 24.63 13.62
C ASP A 156 -29.08 24.76 14.49
N SER A 157 -30.10 25.53 14.01
CA SER A 157 -31.34 25.75 14.80
C SER A 157 -32.50 24.81 14.48
N ILE A 158 -32.60 24.31 13.26
CA ILE A 158 -33.78 23.56 12.80
C ILE A 158 -33.42 22.09 12.53
N ILE A 159 -32.27 21.84 11.95
CA ILE A 159 -31.81 20.50 11.53
C ILE A 159 -30.39 20.28 12.03
N PRO A 160 -30.14 20.22 13.36
CA PRO A 160 -28.80 20.07 13.89
C PRO A 160 -28.20 18.74 13.41
N ILE A 161 -26.96 18.79 12.93
CA ILE A 161 -26.21 17.63 12.48
C ILE A 161 -25.28 17.17 13.60
N GLY A 162 -25.23 15.87 13.85
CA GLY A 162 -24.33 15.31 14.85
C GLY A 162 -23.00 14.87 14.30
N LYS A 163 -21.94 14.95 15.10
CA LYS A 163 -20.60 14.43 14.74
C LYS A 163 -20.67 12.93 14.49
N GLY A 164 -20.34 12.50 13.27
CA GLY A 164 -20.41 11.11 12.84
C GLY A 164 -21.74 10.70 12.19
N GLN A 165 -22.70 11.62 12.04
CA GLN A 165 -23.95 11.39 11.34
C GLN A 165 -23.71 11.31 9.82
N ARG A 166 -24.50 10.46 9.15
CA ARG A 166 -24.58 10.46 7.67
C ARG A 166 -25.74 11.36 7.26
N GLU A 167 -25.42 12.34 6.44
CA GLU A 167 -26.40 13.33 5.97
C GLU A 167 -26.44 13.33 4.44
N LEU A 168 -27.62 13.50 3.86
CA LEU A 168 -27.83 13.60 2.43
C LEU A 168 -28.12 15.04 2.07
N ILE A 169 -27.28 15.65 1.24
CA ILE A 169 -27.51 16.96 0.66
C ILE A 169 -27.98 16.77 -0.78
N ILE A 170 -29.27 17.00 -1.02
CA ILE A 170 -29.90 16.80 -2.32
C ILE A 170 -30.46 18.14 -2.87
N GLY A 171 -30.40 18.30 -4.18
CA GLY A 171 -30.95 19.49 -4.88
C GLY A 171 -30.52 19.51 -6.35
N ASP A 172 -31.10 20.39 -7.12
CA ASP A 172 -30.77 20.58 -8.53
C ASP A 172 -29.36 21.13 -8.76
N ARG A 173 -28.96 21.22 -10.03
CA ARG A 173 -27.66 21.80 -10.39
C ARG A 173 -27.57 23.23 -9.90
N GLN A 174 -26.38 23.64 -9.42
CA GLN A 174 -26.09 25.03 -8.98
C GLN A 174 -26.90 25.56 -7.79
N THR A 175 -27.51 24.70 -6.99
CA THR A 175 -28.25 25.08 -5.79
C THR A 175 -27.40 25.29 -4.53
N GLY A 176 -26.08 25.27 -4.67
CA GLY A 176 -25.18 25.55 -3.55
C GLY A 176 -24.85 24.34 -2.67
N LYS A 177 -25.14 23.10 -3.11
CA LYS A 177 -24.82 21.87 -2.33
C LYS A 177 -23.37 21.78 -1.87
N THR A 178 -22.45 22.01 -2.80
CA THR A 178 -21.01 21.95 -2.48
C THR A 178 -20.60 23.10 -1.57
N ALA A 179 -21.13 24.31 -1.78
CA ALA A 179 -20.84 25.44 -0.90
C ALA A 179 -21.34 25.23 0.54
N LEU A 180 -22.41 24.43 0.69
CA LEU A 180 -22.93 24.06 2.01
C LEU A 180 -22.05 23.02 2.71
N ALA A 181 -21.40 22.14 1.93
CA ALA A 181 -20.58 21.04 2.46
C ALA A 181 -19.12 21.45 2.78
N ILE A 182 -18.61 22.53 2.14
CA ILE A 182 -17.27 23.10 2.35
C ILE A 182 -17.32 24.18 3.43
#